data_8047769cbfc667078fb7312a61ba3916
#
_entry.id   8047769cbfc667078fb7312a61ba3916
#
_cell.length_a   1.000
_cell.length_b   1.000
_cell.length_c   1.000
_cell.angle_alpha   90.00
_cell.angle_beta   90.00
_cell.angle_gamma   90.00
#
_symmetry.space_group_name_H-M   'P 1'
#
loop_
_entity.id
_entity.type
_entity.pdbx_description
1 polymer ?
#
loop_
_entity_poly.entity_id
_entity_poly.type
_entity_poly.pdbx_seq_one_letter_code
_entity_poly.pdbx_strand_id
1 'polypeptide(L)'
;KLRKYVSLLSAANELARLTGPSDEETLWGSHVLDCASALPHLPYEGRVIDVGTGGGLPGMVWAICRPGLHLTLLDSITRKCALVEKIAIAMGLKNVTVVCRRSEEYAKEEREKFHVAAARAVCASGILAEYLAPFVRIKGKAIAFKGPKVTEELELVGNKWSALGLSPPRLHPYTLGDMKRFFLIWNKVSQTPKGIPRRTGMAEKFPWYQK
;
A
#
# COMPACT_ATOMS: atom_id res chain seq x y z
N LYS A 1 19.06 -10.85 2.00
CA LYS A 1 17.75 -11.11 1.36
C LYS A 1 17.28 -9.89 0.56
N LEU A 2 17.25 -8.66 1.11
CA LEU A 2 16.79 -7.46 0.39
C LEU A 2 17.60 -7.18 -0.90
N ARG A 3 18.94 -7.34 -0.89
CA ARG A 3 19.77 -7.20 -2.11
C ARG A 3 19.37 -8.20 -3.20
N LYS A 4 19.09 -9.47 -2.83
CA LYS A 4 18.57 -10.48 -3.77
C LYS A 4 17.21 -10.06 -4.35
N TYR A 5 16.33 -9.50 -3.53
CA TYR A 5 15.05 -8.97 -4.01
C TYR A 5 15.24 -7.83 -5.02
N VAL A 6 16.17 -6.89 -4.75
CA VAL A 6 16.50 -5.79 -5.67
C VAL A 6 16.96 -6.31 -7.03
N SER A 7 17.88 -7.28 -7.04
CA SER A 7 18.38 -7.88 -8.28
C SER A 7 17.28 -8.58 -9.07
N LEU A 8 16.41 -9.35 -8.41
CA LEU A 8 15.26 -9.99 -9.06
C LEU A 8 14.25 -8.97 -9.57
N LEU A 9 14.00 -7.88 -8.84
CA LEU A 9 13.10 -6.81 -9.24
C LEU A 9 13.66 -6.04 -10.45
N SER A 10 14.96 -5.72 -10.46
CA SER A 10 15.63 -5.08 -11.58
C SER A 10 15.48 -5.91 -12.86
N ALA A 11 15.81 -7.20 -12.81
CA ALA A 11 15.66 -8.11 -13.94
C ALA A 11 14.19 -8.24 -14.40
N ALA A 12 13.23 -8.30 -13.48
CA ALA A 12 11.81 -8.36 -13.80
C ALA A 12 11.28 -7.04 -14.41
N ASN A 13 11.87 -5.90 -14.05
CA ASN A 13 11.48 -4.58 -14.55
C ASN A 13 11.77 -4.40 -16.05
N GLU A 14 12.74 -5.12 -16.59
CA GLU A 14 13.01 -5.20 -18.03
C GLU A 14 11.87 -5.88 -18.81
N LEU A 15 11.21 -6.84 -18.16
CA LEU A 15 10.11 -7.60 -18.79
C LEU A 15 8.78 -6.84 -18.74
N ALA A 16 8.53 -6.10 -17.65
CA ALA A 16 7.35 -5.25 -17.51
C ALA A 16 7.68 -4.12 -16.53
N ARG A 17 7.26 -2.90 -16.84
CA ARG A 17 7.48 -1.73 -15.99
C ARG A 17 6.79 -1.90 -14.62
N LEU A 18 7.49 -2.53 -13.70
CA LEU A 18 7.03 -2.77 -12.31
C LEU A 18 7.24 -1.54 -11.44
N THR A 19 8.37 -0.82 -11.70
CA THR A 19 8.76 0.43 -11.04
C THR A 19 9.23 1.45 -12.08
N GLY A 20 9.44 2.71 -11.69
CA GLY A 20 10.01 3.74 -12.56
C GLY A 20 11.47 3.42 -12.94
N PRO A 21 12.41 3.45 -11.97
CA PRO A 21 13.81 3.09 -12.20
C PRO A 21 13.99 1.58 -12.29
N SER A 22 15.05 1.15 -13.00
CA SER A 22 15.39 -0.28 -13.16
C SER A 22 16.76 -0.64 -12.58
N ASP A 23 17.64 0.35 -12.38
CA ASP A 23 18.95 0.10 -11.81
C ASP A 23 18.88 -0.23 -10.31
N GLU A 24 19.74 -1.16 -9.89
CA GLU A 24 19.71 -1.70 -8.52
C GLU A 24 20.04 -0.66 -7.44
N GLU A 25 20.85 0.33 -7.74
CA GLU A 25 21.27 1.34 -6.76
C GLU A 25 20.09 2.29 -6.46
N THR A 26 19.40 2.77 -7.49
CA THR A 26 18.19 3.57 -7.32
C THR A 26 17.06 2.77 -6.69
N LEU A 27 16.87 1.50 -7.08
CA LEU A 27 15.89 0.63 -6.45
C LEU A 27 16.18 0.45 -4.95
N TRP A 28 17.43 0.29 -4.58
CA TRP A 28 17.82 0.19 -3.18
C TRP A 28 17.58 1.49 -2.43
N GLY A 29 18.15 2.59 -2.89
CA GLY A 29 18.14 3.88 -2.20
C GLY A 29 16.75 4.52 -2.15
N SER A 30 16.04 4.55 -3.29
CA SER A 30 14.78 5.28 -3.42
C SER A 30 13.53 4.43 -3.16
N HIS A 31 13.63 3.09 -3.19
CA HIS A 31 12.45 2.24 -3.01
C HIS A 31 12.55 1.31 -1.81
N VAL A 32 13.64 0.54 -1.68
CA VAL A 32 13.75 -0.41 -0.56
C VAL A 32 13.89 0.31 0.77
N LEU A 33 14.76 1.32 0.85
CA LEU A 33 14.93 2.12 2.08
C LEU A 33 13.66 2.91 2.42
N ASP A 34 12.98 3.47 1.41
CA ASP A 34 11.68 4.12 1.58
C ASP A 34 10.64 3.17 2.21
N CYS A 35 10.52 1.96 1.68
CA CYS A 35 9.62 0.95 2.22
C CYS A 35 10.03 0.48 3.63
N ALA A 36 11.31 0.32 3.89
CA ALA A 36 11.83 -0.10 5.18
C ALA A 36 11.60 0.94 6.28
N SER A 37 11.59 2.23 5.95
CA SER A 37 11.34 3.31 6.91
C SER A 37 9.94 3.27 7.55
N ALA A 38 8.98 2.55 6.93
CA ALA A 38 7.65 2.34 7.51
C ALA A 38 7.59 1.21 8.56
N LEU A 39 8.63 0.38 8.72
CA LEU A 39 8.63 -0.75 9.64
C LEU A 39 8.27 -0.42 11.10
N PRO A 40 8.62 0.76 11.66
CA PRO A 40 8.19 1.15 13.00
C PRO A 40 6.67 1.32 13.16
N HIS A 41 5.94 1.53 12.07
CA HIS A 41 4.48 1.70 12.07
C HIS A 41 3.71 0.39 11.90
N LEU A 42 4.41 -0.72 11.61
CA LEU A 42 3.81 -2.03 11.41
C LEU A 42 3.82 -2.85 12.71
N PRO A 43 2.84 -3.75 12.88
CA PRO A 43 2.93 -4.77 13.94
C PRO A 43 4.04 -5.78 13.62
N TYR A 44 4.44 -6.55 14.62
CA TYR A 44 5.43 -7.63 14.43
C TYR A 44 4.82 -8.85 13.73
N GLU A 45 3.52 -9.06 13.90
CA GLU A 45 2.77 -10.19 13.33
C GLU A 45 1.37 -9.76 12.90
N GLY A 46 0.73 -10.56 12.05
CA GLY A 46 -0.64 -10.34 11.59
C GLY A 46 -0.74 -10.18 10.08
N ARG A 47 -1.96 -9.90 9.61
CA ARG A 47 -2.28 -9.76 8.18
C ARG A 47 -2.10 -8.32 7.73
N VAL A 48 -1.36 -8.12 6.65
CA VAL A 48 -1.14 -6.82 6.01
C VAL A 48 -1.48 -6.94 4.53
N ILE A 49 -2.13 -5.93 3.96
CA ILE A 49 -2.38 -5.84 2.53
C ILE A 49 -1.68 -4.62 1.93
N ASP A 50 -1.00 -4.83 0.83
CA ASP A 50 -0.36 -3.81 -0.01
C ASP A 50 -1.18 -3.63 -1.28
N VAL A 51 -1.90 -2.50 -1.39
CA VAL A 51 -2.85 -2.21 -2.47
C VAL A 51 -2.17 -1.42 -3.58
N GLY A 52 -2.19 -1.96 -4.78
CA GLY A 52 -1.45 -1.42 -5.91
C GLY A 52 0.06 -1.70 -5.78
N THR A 53 0.41 -2.92 -5.42
CA THR A 53 1.77 -3.32 -5.04
C THR A 53 2.82 -3.13 -6.14
N GLY A 54 2.42 -3.08 -7.42
CA GLY A 54 3.33 -2.90 -8.55
C GLY A 54 4.43 -3.96 -8.60
N GLY A 55 5.65 -3.58 -8.29
CA GLY A 55 6.81 -4.48 -8.19
C GLY A 55 6.92 -5.23 -6.86
N GLY A 56 5.88 -5.20 -6.02
CA GLY A 56 5.91 -5.78 -4.69
C GLY A 56 6.35 -4.79 -3.60
N LEU A 57 6.18 -3.50 -3.84
CA LEU A 57 6.64 -2.43 -2.94
C LEU A 57 5.47 -1.63 -2.36
N PRO A 58 5.32 -1.60 -1.03
CA PRO A 58 6.29 -1.96 0.01
C PRO A 58 6.24 -3.43 0.49
N GLY A 59 5.25 -4.20 0.10
CA GLY A 59 4.90 -5.47 0.73
C GLY A 59 6.02 -6.52 0.76
N MET A 60 6.80 -6.69 -0.32
CA MET A 60 7.94 -7.64 -0.34
C MET A 60 9.04 -7.25 0.64
N VAL A 61 9.33 -5.95 0.78
CA VAL A 61 10.31 -5.47 1.76
C VAL A 61 9.85 -5.80 3.17
N TRP A 62 8.58 -5.61 3.46
CA TRP A 62 8.00 -5.92 4.77
C TRP A 62 7.97 -7.42 5.07
N ALA A 63 7.62 -8.25 4.07
CA ALA A 63 7.64 -9.71 4.21
C ALA A 63 9.05 -10.24 4.55
N ILE A 64 10.08 -9.65 3.93
CA ILE A 64 11.48 -10.02 4.16
C ILE A 64 11.95 -9.58 5.56
N CYS A 65 11.55 -8.37 6.01
CA CYS A 65 11.97 -7.77 7.27
C CYS A 65 11.16 -8.22 8.48
N ARG A 66 9.93 -8.70 8.28
CA ARG A 66 8.98 -9.10 9.33
C ARG A 66 8.35 -10.46 8.99
N PRO A 67 9.02 -11.57 9.27
CA PRO A 67 8.53 -12.92 8.93
C PRO A 67 7.19 -13.30 9.59
N GLY A 68 6.83 -12.63 10.71
CA GLY A 68 5.55 -12.82 11.39
C GLY A 68 4.35 -12.15 10.69
N LEU A 69 4.59 -11.28 9.70
CA LEU A 69 3.53 -10.70 8.91
C LEU A 69 3.12 -11.62 7.75
N HIS A 70 1.83 -11.74 7.50
CA HIS A 70 1.27 -12.33 6.29
C HIS A 70 0.90 -11.22 5.31
N LEU A 71 1.64 -11.09 4.23
CA LEU A 71 1.49 -10.04 3.23
C LEU A 71 0.59 -10.49 2.08
N THR A 72 -0.50 -9.76 1.84
CA THR A 72 -1.28 -9.86 0.60
C THR A 72 -0.84 -8.73 -0.33
N LEU A 73 -0.28 -9.09 -1.48
CA LEU A 73 0.18 -8.14 -2.50
C LEU A 73 -0.89 -8.06 -3.59
N LEU A 74 -1.63 -6.97 -3.62
CA LEU A 74 -2.78 -6.78 -4.50
C LEU A 74 -2.43 -5.83 -5.65
N ASP A 75 -2.63 -6.29 -6.88
CA ASP A 75 -2.56 -5.44 -8.09
C ASP A 75 -3.62 -5.92 -9.10
N SER A 76 -4.03 -5.05 -10.01
CA SER A 76 -5.01 -5.41 -11.04
C SER A 76 -4.38 -5.81 -12.38
N ILE A 77 -3.06 -5.70 -12.51
CA ILE A 77 -2.33 -5.95 -13.76
C ILE A 77 -1.72 -7.35 -13.73
N THR A 78 -2.30 -8.27 -14.49
CA THR A 78 -1.93 -9.70 -14.52
C THR A 78 -0.42 -9.92 -14.74
N ARG A 79 0.19 -9.18 -15.67
CA ARG A 79 1.62 -9.30 -15.95
C ARG A 79 2.49 -8.93 -14.74
N LYS A 80 2.10 -7.90 -13.99
CA LYS A 80 2.80 -7.50 -12.76
C LYS A 80 2.65 -8.55 -11.68
N CYS A 81 1.43 -9.01 -11.42
CA CYS A 81 1.16 -10.06 -10.44
C CYS A 81 1.99 -11.31 -10.70
N ALA A 82 2.03 -11.79 -11.94
CA ALA A 82 2.80 -12.98 -12.32
C ALA A 82 4.32 -12.83 -12.08
N LEU A 83 4.88 -11.64 -12.31
CA LEU A 83 6.28 -11.37 -12.06
C LEU A 83 6.59 -11.28 -10.56
N VAL A 84 5.75 -10.59 -9.80
CA VAL A 84 5.89 -10.48 -8.33
C VAL A 84 5.77 -11.85 -7.67
N GLU A 85 4.84 -12.70 -8.13
CA GLU A 85 4.71 -14.06 -7.64
C GLU A 85 5.97 -14.91 -7.91
N LYS A 86 6.54 -14.83 -9.12
CA LYS A 86 7.83 -15.47 -9.44
C LYS A 86 8.95 -15.01 -8.53
N ILE A 87 9.03 -13.70 -8.23
CA ILE A 87 10.01 -13.15 -7.30
C ILE A 87 9.78 -13.71 -5.89
N ALA A 88 8.54 -13.75 -5.39
CA ALA A 88 8.22 -14.28 -4.06
C ALA A 88 8.64 -15.76 -3.93
N ILE A 89 8.38 -16.57 -4.96
CA ILE A 89 8.79 -17.98 -5.03
C ILE A 89 10.33 -18.09 -5.05
N ALA A 90 11.03 -17.33 -5.90
CA ALA A 90 12.48 -17.33 -6.00
C ALA A 90 13.18 -16.87 -4.71
N MET A 91 12.48 -16.03 -3.93
CA MET A 91 12.93 -15.60 -2.60
C MET A 91 12.63 -16.62 -1.49
N GLY A 92 11.81 -17.64 -1.75
CA GLY A 92 11.34 -18.61 -0.77
C GLY A 92 10.46 -18.01 0.33
N LEU A 93 9.68 -16.97 0.01
CA LEU A 93 8.80 -16.30 0.97
C LEU A 93 7.49 -17.08 1.11
N LYS A 94 7.28 -17.66 2.30
CA LYS A 94 6.04 -18.41 2.62
C LYS A 94 4.95 -17.53 3.22
N ASN A 95 5.27 -16.28 3.54
CA ASN A 95 4.39 -15.31 4.17
C ASN A 95 3.87 -14.25 3.19
N VAL A 96 3.87 -14.55 1.89
CA VAL A 96 3.40 -13.67 0.81
C VAL A 96 2.34 -14.39 0.00
N THR A 97 1.24 -13.71 -0.28
CA THR A 97 0.19 -14.12 -1.21
C THR A 97 0.01 -13.01 -2.24
N VAL A 98 0.15 -13.30 -3.52
CA VAL A 98 -0.11 -12.36 -4.61
C VAL A 98 -1.54 -12.53 -5.11
N VAL A 99 -2.27 -11.41 -5.23
CA VAL A 99 -3.67 -11.40 -5.68
C VAL A 99 -3.82 -10.47 -6.87
N CYS A 100 -4.31 -11.00 -7.99
CA CYS A 100 -4.52 -10.23 -9.20
C CYS A 100 -5.99 -9.85 -9.35
N ARG A 101 -6.40 -8.72 -8.73
CA ARG A 101 -7.80 -8.24 -8.75
C ARG A 101 -7.86 -6.73 -8.52
N ARG A 102 -8.96 -6.11 -8.87
CA ARG A 102 -9.26 -4.74 -8.47
C ARG A 102 -9.53 -4.66 -6.97
N SER A 103 -9.03 -3.60 -6.32
CA SER A 103 -9.21 -3.39 -4.88
C SER A 103 -10.67 -3.37 -4.46
N GLU A 104 -11.52 -2.73 -5.27
CA GLU A 104 -12.95 -2.58 -4.99
C GLU A 104 -13.71 -3.94 -5.03
N GLU A 105 -13.21 -4.88 -5.83
CA GLU A 105 -13.78 -6.23 -5.91
C GLU A 105 -13.27 -7.10 -4.76
N TYR A 106 -11.96 -7.10 -4.53
CA TYR A 106 -11.35 -7.92 -3.50
C TYR A 106 -11.76 -7.48 -2.09
N ALA A 107 -12.02 -6.19 -1.88
CA ALA A 107 -12.50 -5.68 -0.61
C ALA A 107 -13.90 -6.20 -0.20
N LYS A 108 -14.70 -6.69 -1.12
CA LYS A 108 -16.01 -7.32 -0.80
C LYS A 108 -15.84 -8.65 -0.09
N GLU A 109 -14.79 -9.42 -0.42
CA GLU A 109 -14.50 -10.74 0.14
C GLU A 109 -13.62 -10.66 1.39
N GLU A 110 -12.66 -9.75 1.38
CA GLU A 110 -11.65 -9.59 2.45
C GLU A 110 -11.90 -8.38 3.36
N ARG A 111 -13.17 -8.01 3.51
CA ARG A 111 -13.58 -6.83 4.27
C ARG A 111 -13.16 -6.90 5.73
N GLU A 112 -12.50 -5.83 6.19
CA GLU A 112 -12.12 -5.60 7.60
C GLU A 112 -11.31 -6.74 8.25
N LYS A 113 -10.48 -7.43 7.46
CA LYS A 113 -9.67 -8.57 7.92
C LYS A 113 -8.20 -8.25 8.19
N PHE A 114 -7.70 -7.09 7.74
CA PHE A 114 -6.29 -6.76 7.82
C PHE A 114 -5.97 -5.85 9.01
N HIS A 115 -4.84 -6.10 9.66
CA HIS A 115 -4.30 -5.25 10.71
C HIS A 115 -3.82 -3.92 10.13
N VAL A 116 -3.22 -3.99 8.93
CA VAL A 116 -2.75 -2.84 8.18
C VAL A 116 -3.14 -3.02 6.72
N ALA A 117 -3.69 -1.96 6.11
CA ALA A 117 -3.78 -1.81 4.67
C ALA A 117 -2.88 -0.63 4.25
N ALA A 118 -2.03 -0.86 3.27
CA ALA A 118 -1.09 0.16 2.83
C ALA A 118 -1.11 0.34 1.31
N ALA A 119 -0.62 1.50 0.86
CA ALA A 119 -0.35 1.76 -0.54
C ALA A 119 0.78 2.78 -0.71
N ARG A 120 1.50 2.66 -1.81
CA ARG A 120 2.56 3.57 -2.21
C ARG A 120 2.35 4.05 -3.65
N ALA A 121 2.32 5.38 -3.86
CA ALA A 121 2.28 6.00 -5.19
C ALA A 121 1.06 5.58 -6.07
N VAL A 122 -0.12 5.42 -5.46
CA VAL A 122 -1.34 5.00 -6.18
C VAL A 122 -2.15 6.21 -6.66
N CYS A 123 -2.68 7.03 -5.73
CA CYS A 123 -3.53 8.17 -6.05
C CYS A 123 -3.59 9.18 -4.89
N ALA A 124 -4.42 10.23 -5.01
CA ALA A 124 -4.64 11.24 -3.97
C ALA A 124 -5.19 10.62 -2.67
N SER A 125 -4.87 11.22 -1.53
CA SER A 125 -5.12 10.69 -0.18
C SER A 125 -6.59 10.35 0.10
N GLY A 126 -7.52 11.20 -0.33
CA GLY A 126 -8.95 10.95 -0.14
C GLY A 126 -9.46 9.74 -0.92
N ILE A 127 -9.03 9.58 -2.18
CA ILE A 127 -9.35 8.43 -3.03
C ILE A 127 -8.72 7.17 -2.43
N LEU A 128 -7.46 7.27 -2.04
CA LEU A 128 -6.73 6.15 -1.46
C LEU A 128 -7.38 5.65 -0.16
N ALA A 129 -7.88 6.55 0.66
CA ALA A 129 -8.60 6.18 1.88
C ALA A 129 -9.85 5.31 1.58
N GLU A 130 -10.58 5.59 0.47
CA GLU A 130 -11.71 4.75 0.04
C GLU A 130 -11.26 3.34 -0.36
N TYR A 131 -10.08 3.21 -0.99
CA TYR A 131 -9.54 1.91 -1.36
C TYR A 131 -9.01 1.10 -0.16
N LEU A 132 -8.42 1.76 0.83
CA LEU A 132 -7.79 1.10 1.98
C LEU A 132 -8.77 0.78 3.12
N ALA A 133 -9.70 1.71 3.42
CA ALA A 133 -10.58 1.60 4.59
C ALA A 133 -11.37 0.28 4.67
N PRO A 134 -11.90 -0.27 3.56
CA PRO A 134 -12.66 -1.51 3.58
C PRO A 134 -11.86 -2.75 4.01
N PHE A 135 -10.55 -2.75 3.81
CA PHE A 135 -9.68 -3.87 4.21
C PHE A 135 -9.31 -3.85 5.69
N VAL A 136 -9.26 -2.65 6.28
CA VAL A 136 -8.73 -2.47 7.65
C VAL A 136 -9.76 -2.89 8.68
N ARG A 137 -9.38 -3.80 9.59
CA ARG A 137 -10.19 -4.17 10.74
C ARG A 137 -10.32 -3.01 11.73
N ILE A 138 -11.36 -3.00 12.56
CA ILE A 138 -11.48 -2.02 13.66
C ILE A 138 -10.24 -2.13 14.56
N LYS A 139 -9.70 -0.98 14.99
CA LYS A 139 -8.42 -0.80 15.67
C LYS A 139 -7.18 -1.09 14.81
N GLY A 140 -7.34 -1.41 13.52
CA GLY A 140 -6.26 -1.47 12.54
C GLY A 140 -5.88 -0.09 12.00
N LYS A 141 -4.96 -0.07 11.03
CA LYS A 141 -4.42 1.17 10.45
C LYS A 141 -4.43 1.11 8.92
N ALA A 142 -4.71 2.24 8.28
CA ALA A 142 -4.35 2.47 6.89
C ALA A 142 -3.08 3.33 6.83
N ILE A 143 -2.14 2.99 5.92
CA ILE A 143 -0.86 3.68 5.78
C ILE A 143 -0.63 4.04 4.31
N ALA A 144 -0.38 5.32 4.02
CA ALA A 144 -0.01 5.79 2.70
C ALA A 144 1.36 6.47 2.70
N PHE A 145 2.16 6.17 1.67
CA PHE A 145 3.41 6.86 1.38
C PHE A 145 3.11 8.10 0.55
N LYS A 146 3.50 9.26 1.04
CA LYS A 146 3.16 10.55 0.43
C LYS A 146 4.37 11.47 0.26
N GLY A 147 4.30 12.30 -0.76
CA GLY A 147 5.24 13.40 -0.99
C GLY A 147 4.76 14.73 -0.39
N PRO A 148 5.47 15.83 -0.68
CA PRO A 148 5.19 17.17 -0.11
C PRO A 148 3.77 17.71 -0.33
N LYS A 149 3.10 17.31 -1.42
CA LYS A 149 1.72 17.74 -1.74
C LYS A 149 0.63 17.15 -0.84
N VAL A 150 1.00 16.34 0.16
CA VAL A 150 0.03 15.67 1.04
C VAL A 150 -0.86 16.66 1.79
N THR A 151 -0.34 17.83 2.19
CA THR A 151 -1.11 18.86 2.91
C THR A 151 -2.28 19.37 2.06
N GLU A 152 -2.02 19.70 0.80
CA GLU A 152 -3.06 20.12 -0.15
C GLU A 152 -4.13 19.04 -0.35
N GLU A 153 -3.70 17.77 -0.44
CA GLU A 153 -4.63 16.63 -0.56
C GLU A 153 -5.53 16.48 0.69
N LEU A 154 -4.99 16.75 1.89
CA LEU A 154 -5.75 16.68 3.13
C LEU A 154 -6.76 17.80 3.28
N GLU A 155 -6.42 19.02 2.87
CA GLU A 155 -7.31 20.18 2.87
C GLU A 155 -8.56 19.94 2.03
N LEU A 156 -8.42 19.27 0.88
CA LEU A 156 -9.55 18.91 0.01
C LEU A 156 -10.55 17.97 0.69
N VAL A 157 -10.11 17.09 1.58
CA VAL A 157 -10.97 16.14 2.31
C VAL A 157 -11.53 16.75 3.59
N GLY A 158 -10.77 17.63 4.23
CA GLY A 158 -11.13 18.22 5.51
C GLY A 158 -11.37 17.17 6.60
N ASN A 159 -12.47 17.31 7.33
CA ASN A 159 -12.79 16.44 8.47
C ASN A 159 -13.73 15.27 8.13
N LYS A 160 -13.94 14.94 6.85
CA LYS A 160 -14.94 13.94 6.41
C LYS A 160 -14.53 12.47 6.60
N TRP A 161 -13.37 12.16 7.17
CA TRP A 161 -12.79 10.81 7.26
C TRP A 161 -13.67 9.77 7.95
N SER A 162 -14.52 10.19 8.90
CA SER A 162 -15.47 9.32 9.59
C SER A 162 -16.49 8.67 8.64
N ALA A 163 -16.75 9.26 7.47
CA ALA A 163 -17.58 8.67 6.42
C ALA A 163 -17.02 7.33 5.87
N LEU A 164 -15.73 7.07 6.08
CA LEU A 164 -15.08 5.80 5.73
C LEU A 164 -14.81 4.91 6.96
N GLY A 165 -15.21 5.33 8.15
CA GLY A 165 -14.88 4.66 9.41
C GLY A 165 -13.44 4.88 9.87
N LEU A 166 -12.78 5.93 9.37
CA LEU A 166 -11.42 6.30 9.70
C LEU A 166 -11.37 7.53 10.62
N SER A 167 -10.35 7.61 11.48
CA SER A 167 -10.01 8.84 12.20
C SER A 167 -9.46 9.89 11.21
N PRO A 168 -9.37 11.17 11.58
CA PRO A 168 -8.46 12.08 10.90
C PRO A 168 -7.05 11.47 10.85
N PRO A 169 -6.33 11.61 9.72
CA PRO A 169 -5.00 11.03 9.59
C PRO A 169 -3.97 11.77 10.43
N ARG A 170 -2.94 11.02 10.85
CA ARG A 170 -1.71 11.60 11.40
C ARG A 170 -0.64 11.63 10.34
N LEU A 171 0.04 12.76 10.23
CA LEU A 171 1.15 12.97 9.32
C LEU A 171 2.46 12.71 10.06
N HIS A 172 3.24 11.75 9.59
CA HIS A 172 4.56 11.41 10.14
C HIS A 172 5.63 11.76 9.12
N PRO A 173 6.35 12.88 9.31
CA PRO A 173 7.43 13.27 8.40
C PRO A 173 8.64 12.35 8.56
N TYR A 174 9.32 12.07 7.45
CA TYR A 174 10.61 11.43 7.41
C TYR A 174 11.42 11.96 6.21
N THR A 175 12.70 11.68 6.20
CA THR A 175 13.60 12.03 5.10
C THR A 175 14.14 10.79 4.42
N LEU A 176 14.26 10.84 3.10
CA LEU A 176 14.90 9.81 2.28
C LEU A 176 15.96 10.52 1.41
N GLY A 177 17.23 10.47 1.83
CA GLY A 177 18.23 11.41 1.33
C GLY A 177 17.80 12.85 1.61
N ASP A 178 17.80 13.71 0.60
CA ASP A 178 17.36 15.10 0.73
C ASP A 178 15.84 15.29 0.54
N MET A 179 15.10 14.23 0.25
CA MET A 179 13.67 14.31 -0.03
C MET A 179 12.84 14.25 1.26
N LYS A 180 11.98 15.26 1.47
CA LYS A 180 10.92 15.20 2.49
C LYS A 180 9.81 14.25 2.03
N ARG A 181 9.46 13.32 2.88
CA ARG A 181 8.43 12.31 2.70
C ARG A 181 7.52 12.25 3.91
N PHE A 182 6.37 11.61 3.75
CA PHE A 182 5.37 11.51 4.82
C PHE A 182 4.72 10.14 4.80
N PHE A 183 4.54 9.54 5.99
CA PHE A 183 3.53 8.52 6.19
C PHE A 183 2.26 9.21 6.63
N LEU A 184 1.20 8.95 5.91
CA LEU A 184 -0.15 9.34 6.29
C LEU A 184 -0.83 8.12 6.90
N ILE A 185 -1.18 8.19 8.18
CA ILE A 185 -1.69 7.07 8.96
C ILE A 185 -3.06 7.38 9.52
N TRP A 186 -4.06 6.59 9.10
CA TRP A 186 -5.40 6.58 9.65
C TRP A 186 -5.58 5.41 10.62
N ASN A 187 -6.30 5.64 11.72
CA ASN A 187 -6.79 4.55 12.56
C ASN A 187 -8.22 4.19 12.12
N LYS A 188 -8.54 2.89 12.09
CA LYS A 188 -9.88 2.42 11.86
C LYS A 188 -10.68 2.47 13.16
N VAL A 189 -11.67 3.37 13.21
CA VAL A 189 -12.46 3.66 14.42
C VAL A 189 -13.86 3.07 14.39
N SER A 190 -14.41 2.83 13.20
CA SER A 190 -15.71 2.17 13.02
C SER A 190 -15.75 1.39 11.73
N GLN A 191 -16.82 0.63 11.50
CA GLN A 191 -16.99 -0.12 10.25
C GLN A 191 -17.10 0.84 9.05
N THR A 192 -16.48 0.46 7.94
CA THR A 192 -16.68 1.14 6.67
C THR A 192 -18.11 0.88 6.18
N PRO A 193 -18.87 1.90 5.73
CA PRO A 193 -20.23 1.71 5.22
C PRO A 193 -20.32 0.65 4.12
N LYS A 194 -21.40 -0.12 4.09
CA LYS A 194 -21.61 -1.22 3.12
C LYS A 194 -21.48 -0.79 1.64
N GLY A 195 -21.80 0.46 1.32
CA GLY A 195 -21.67 1.03 -0.03
C GLY A 195 -20.22 1.41 -0.42
N ILE A 196 -19.25 1.24 0.47
CA ILE A 196 -17.82 1.49 0.23
C ILE A 196 -17.06 0.15 0.27
N PRO A 197 -16.15 -0.15 -0.66
CA PRO A 197 -15.80 0.70 -1.81
C PRO A 197 -16.93 0.73 -2.85
N ARG A 198 -17.00 1.84 -3.55
CA ARG A 198 -17.93 1.98 -4.67
C ARG A 198 -17.45 1.13 -5.86
N ARG A 199 -18.23 1.09 -6.94
CA ARG A 199 -17.84 0.35 -8.16
C ARG A 199 -16.51 0.88 -8.68
N THR A 200 -15.74 0.00 -9.33
CA THR A 200 -14.44 0.29 -9.94
C THR A 200 -14.46 1.60 -10.74
N GLY A 201 -13.49 2.47 -10.47
CA GLY A 201 -13.31 3.78 -11.08
C GLY A 201 -14.19 4.90 -10.53
N MET A 202 -15.16 4.60 -9.66
CA MET A 202 -16.04 5.64 -9.08
C MET A 202 -15.33 6.55 -8.11
N ALA A 203 -14.33 6.03 -7.36
CA ALA A 203 -13.59 6.81 -6.40
C ALA A 203 -12.82 7.97 -7.06
N GLU A 204 -12.24 7.71 -8.23
CA GLU A 204 -11.47 8.69 -9.00
C GLU A 204 -12.39 9.67 -9.74
N LYS A 205 -13.45 9.16 -10.37
CA LYS A 205 -14.36 9.97 -11.18
C LYS A 205 -15.23 10.90 -10.33
N PHE A 206 -15.64 10.46 -9.14
CA PHE A 206 -16.51 11.20 -8.23
C PHE A 206 -15.99 11.04 -6.79
N PRO A 207 -14.95 11.81 -6.38
CA PRO A 207 -14.41 11.69 -5.03
C PRO A 207 -15.48 11.85 -3.95
N TRP A 208 -15.52 10.92 -3.00
CA TRP A 208 -16.58 10.85 -1.97
C TRP A 208 -16.66 12.08 -1.06
N TYR A 209 -15.55 12.80 -0.95
CA TYR A 209 -15.44 14.00 -0.12
C TYR A 209 -15.85 15.30 -0.82
N GLN A 210 -16.14 15.26 -2.11
CA GLN A 210 -16.58 16.42 -2.89
C GLN A 210 -18.11 16.59 -2.96
N LYS A 211 -18.85 15.73 -2.25
CA LYS A 211 -20.30 15.82 -2.13
C LYS A 211 -20.71 16.74 -0.99
#